data_aab46ebe05e20729fd466174791ed89a
#
_entry.id   aab46ebe05e20729fd466174791ed89a
#
_cell.length_a   1.000
_cell.length_b   1.000
_cell.length_c   1.000
_cell.angle_alpha   90.00
_cell.angle_beta   90.00
_cell.angle_gamma   90.00
#
_symmetry.space_group_name_H-M   'P 1'
#
loop_
_entity.id
_entity.type
_entity.pdbx_description
1 polymer ?
#
loop_
_entity_poly.entity_id
_entity_poly.type
_entity_poly.pdbx_seq_one_letter_code
_entity_poly.pdbx_strand_id
1 'polypeptide(L)'
;MPLPLLTTTIGSFPKPKYTPIRDWFDISREKGGMNCAQTTRNYAADLSKNQEKNEELFVKAAKEVIDIQIRAGIDIPTDGEVRRENYIHYHCRHLSGFDFSKLEHRILRDGAYETDLPAIRSDISHSGSAYSVSDFKTAQKLSSKPLKFTLPGPLTIMDTTADCFYDDRPRLNKVLAETINKEILALVDAGCKHIQVDEPLFARQVMTLCYLGLKGSTDVFIKFQIQ
;
A
#
# COMPACT_ATOMS: atom_id res chain seq x y z
N MET A 1 36.18 -0.13 -8.80
CA MET A 1 35.12 -0.72 -9.63
C MET A 1 33.85 0.01 -9.31
N PRO A 2 33.00 0.38 -10.31
CA PRO A 2 31.69 0.92 -10.00
C PRO A 2 30.89 -0.13 -9.21
N LEU A 3 30.14 0.31 -8.17
CA LEU A 3 29.25 -0.58 -7.44
C LEU A 3 28.19 -1.13 -8.40
N PRO A 4 27.89 -2.43 -8.37
CA PRO A 4 26.84 -3.00 -9.22
C PRO A 4 25.51 -2.32 -8.89
N LEU A 5 24.70 -2.06 -9.93
CA LEU A 5 23.33 -1.59 -9.75
C LEU A 5 22.51 -2.70 -9.10
N LEU A 6 21.90 -2.41 -7.95
CA LEU A 6 21.00 -3.35 -7.28
C LEU A 6 19.65 -3.36 -8.00
N THR A 7 19.11 -4.56 -8.17
CA THR A 7 17.82 -4.81 -8.81
C THR A 7 16.72 -5.01 -7.77
N THR A 8 15.52 -4.49 -8.06
CA THR A 8 14.33 -4.71 -7.25
C THR A 8 13.09 -4.75 -8.14
N THR A 9 12.00 -5.34 -7.67
CA THR A 9 10.69 -5.28 -8.32
C THR A 9 9.89 -4.09 -7.78
N ILE A 10 8.84 -3.66 -8.50
CA ILE A 10 7.99 -2.54 -8.07
C ILE A 10 7.33 -2.84 -6.72
N GLY A 11 6.63 -3.95 -6.60
CA GLY A 11 5.93 -4.35 -5.36
C GLY A 11 5.00 -5.51 -5.63
N SER A 12 3.86 -5.24 -6.21
CA SER A 12 2.80 -6.21 -6.42
C SER A 12 3.15 -7.31 -7.43
N PHE A 13 2.80 -8.54 -7.08
CA PHE A 13 2.90 -9.73 -7.93
C PHE A 13 1.53 -10.37 -8.12
N PRO A 14 1.31 -11.09 -9.24
CA PRO A 14 0.15 -11.93 -9.39
C PRO A 14 0.03 -12.92 -8.22
N LYS A 15 -1.14 -12.97 -7.60
CA LYS A 15 -1.37 -13.83 -6.45
C LYS A 15 -1.56 -15.28 -6.88
N PRO A 16 -0.92 -16.24 -6.21
CA PRO A 16 -1.24 -17.65 -6.41
C PRO A 16 -2.74 -17.93 -6.24
N LYS A 17 -3.32 -18.81 -7.06
CA LYS A 17 -4.76 -19.07 -7.09
C LYS A 17 -5.37 -19.55 -5.77
N TYR A 18 -4.54 -20.04 -4.86
CA TYR A 18 -4.98 -20.50 -3.53
C TYR A 18 -5.04 -19.39 -2.48
N THR A 19 -4.62 -18.15 -2.81
CA THR A 19 -4.73 -17.03 -1.87
C THR A 19 -6.19 -16.74 -1.54
N PRO A 20 -6.48 -16.38 -0.27
CA PRO A 20 -7.88 -16.20 0.18
C PRO A 20 -8.52 -14.92 -0.37
N ILE A 21 -7.76 -14.06 -1.02
CA ILE A 21 -8.25 -12.81 -1.66
C ILE A 21 -8.04 -12.87 -3.16
N ARG A 22 -8.89 -12.16 -3.89
CA ARG A 22 -8.78 -12.08 -5.35
C ARG A 22 -7.52 -11.34 -5.78
N ASP A 23 -6.93 -11.81 -6.88
CA ASP A 23 -5.84 -11.10 -7.53
C ASP A 23 -6.38 -9.86 -8.25
N TRP A 24 -5.80 -8.71 -7.94
CA TRP A 24 -6.19 -7.46 -8.58
C TRP A 24 -5.80 -7.41 -10.08
N PHE A 25 -4.81 -8.17 -10.51
CA PHE A 25 -4.49 -8.33 -11.92
C PHE A 25 -5.61 -9.02 -12.71
N ASP A 26 -6.36 -9.92 -12.07
CA ASP A 26 -7.56 -10.52 -12.67
C ASP A 26 -8.73 -9.53 -12.68
N ILE A 27 -8.89 -8.76 -11.60
CA ILE A 27 -9.94 -7.75 -11.45
C ILE A 27 -9.75 -6.60 -12.46
N SER A 28 -8.51 -6.23 -12.80
CA SER A 28 -8.22 -5.16 -13.75
C SER A 28 -8.78 -5.43 -15.15
N ARG A 29 -9.12 -6.69 -15.47
CA ARG A 29 -9.75 -7.13 -16.71
C ARG A 29 -11.30 -7.07 -16.66
N GLU A 30 -11.87 -6.91 -15.45
CA GLU A 30 -13.31 -6.76 -15.26
C GLU A 30 -13.72 -5.29 -15.26
N LYS A 31 -15.02 -5.01 -15.49
CA LYS A 31 -15.57 -3.65 -15.35
C LYS A 31 -15.38 -3.15 -13.93
N GLY A 32 -14.66 -2.05 -13.75
CA GLY A 32 -14.38 -1.43 -12.44
C GLY A 32 -12.90 -1.33 -12.07
N GLY A 33 -12.01 -2.04 -12.77
CA GLY A 33 -10.56 -1.93 -12.59
C GLY A 33 -10.09 -2.16 -11.15
N MET A 34 -8.97 -1.54 -10.77
CA MET A 34 -8.29 -1.70 -9.47
C MET A 34 -9.14 -1.30 -8.25
N ASN A 35 -10.09 -0.40 -8.42
CA ASN A 35 -10.97 0.08 -7.35
C ASN A 35 -12.34 -0.60 -7.41
N CYS A 36 -12.38 -1.93 -7.63
CA CYS A 36 -13.61 -2.68 -7.62
C CYS A 36 -14.27 -2.60 -6.23
N ALA A 37 -15.36 -1.83 -6.15
CA ALA A 37 -16.10 -1.61 -4.91
C ALA A 37 -16.55 -2.91 -4.25
N GLN A 38 -16.90 -3.94 -5.03
CA GLN A 38 -17.30 -5.24 -4.52
C GLN A 38 -16.15 -5.95 -3.79
N THR A 39 -14.94 -5.90 -4.34
CA THR A 39 -13.75 -6.48 -3.66
C THR A 39 -13.45 -5.74 -2.36
N THR A 40 -13.55 -4.41 -2.38
CA THR A 40 -13.35 -3.58 -1.19
C THR A 40 -14.37 -3.90 -0.10
N ARG A 41 -15.67 -4.09 -0.44
CA ARG A 41 -16.73 -4.46 0.51
C ARG A 41 -16.54 -5.87 1.07
N ASN A 42 -16.15 -6.82 0.24
CA ASN A 42 -16.10 -8.23 0.62
C ASN A 42 -14.84 -8.61 1.40
N TYR A 43 -13.76 -7.83 1.28
CA TYR A 43 -12.45 -8.19 1.84
C TYR A 43 -12.49 -8.62 3.30
N ALA A 44 -13.11 -7.82 4.18
CA ALA A 44 -13.18 -8.14 5.60
C ALA A 44 -14.02 -9.42 5.87
N ALA A 45 -15.13 -9.59 5.13
CA ALA A 45 -16.01 -10.74 5.26
C ALA A 45 -15.32 -12.03 4.74
N ASP A 46 -14.56 -11.93 3.66
CA ASP A 46 -13.83 -13.06 3.09
C ASP A 46 -12.71 -13.52 4.04
N LEU A 47 -12.00 -12.60 4.68
CA LEU A 47 -10.94 -12.92 5.63
C LEU A 47 -11.43 -13.34 7.01
N SER A 48 -12.65 -12.97 7.43
CA SER A 48 -13.20 -13.37 8.73
C SER A 48 -13.44 -14.87 8.85
N LYS A 49 -13.58 -15.57 7.71
CA LYS A 49 -13.74 -17.01 7.63
C LYS A 49 -12.37 -17.69 7.63
N ASN A 50 -12.08 -18.52 8.65
CA ASN A 50 -10.84 -19.31 8.72
C ASN A 50 -9.53 -18.49 8.82
N GLN A 51 -9.42 -17.55 9.75
CA GLN A 51 -8.28 -16.66 9.91
C GLN A 51 -6.91 -17.37 9.95
N GLU A 52 -6.78 -18.46 10.72
CA GLU A 52 -5.53 -19.23 10.81
C GLU A 52 -5.12 -19.81 9.45
N LYS A 53 -6.07 -20.44 8.76
CA LYS A 53 -5.82 -20.98 7.42
C LYS A 53 -5.48 -19.90 6.40
N ASN A 54 -6.11 -18.74 6.49
CA ASN A 54 -5.81 -17.61 5.62
C ASN A 54 -4.38 -17.12 5.84
N GLU A 55 -3.93 -17.06 7.10
CA GLU A 55 -2.56 -16.68 7.42
C GLU A 55 -1.52 -17.65 6.84
N GLU A 56 -1.75 -18.96 6.99
CA GLU A 56 -0.90 -19.99 6.38
C GLU A 56 -0.81 -19.82 4.86
N LEU A 57 -1.92 -19.53 4.19
CA LEU A 57 -1.96 -19.34 2.74
C LEU A 57 -1.23 -18.06 2.32
N PHE A 58 -1.34 -16.97 3.08
CA PHE A 58 -0.58 -15.76 2.81
C PHE A 58 0.92 -15.96 3.00
N VAL A 59 1.34 -16.62 4.07
CA VAL A 59 2.75 -16.96 4.31
C VAL A 59 3.30 -17.82 3.17
N LYS A 60 2.54 -18.83 2.74
CA LYS A 60 2.92 -19.68 1.61
C LYS A 60 3.04 -18.87 0.32
N ALA A 61 2.09 -17.99 0.03
CA ALA A 61 2.12 -17.14 -1.17
C ALA A 61 3.29 -16.16 -1.16
N ALA A 62 3.56 -15.50 -0.03
CA ALA A 62 4.69 -14.62 0.12
C ALA A 62 6.01 -15.36 -0.11
N LYS A 63 6.17 -16.56 0.48
CA LYS A 63 7.35 -17.40 0.26
C LYS A 63 7.57 -17.73 -1.22
N GLU A 64 6.52 -18.16 -1.91
CA GLU A 64 6.57 -18.50 -3.33
C GLU A 64 7.00 -17.30 -4.18
N VAL A 65 6.40 -16.14 -3.96
CA VAL A 65 6.72 -14.90 -4.70
C VAL A 65 8.14 -14.42 -4.40
N ILE A 66 8.59 -14.47 -3.15
CA ILE A 66 9.96 -14.13 -2.76
C ILE A 66 10.96 -15.06 -3.45
N ASP A 67 10.70 -16.36 -3.44
CA ASP A 67 11.58 -17.35 -4.06
C ASP A 67 11.68 -17.18 -5.58
N ILE A 68 10.59 -16.82 -6.24
CA ILE A 68 10.59 -16.51 -7.68
C ILE A 68 11.53 -15.33 -7.95
N GLN A 69 11.44 -14.25 -7.19
CA GLN A 69 12.30 -13.08 -7.33
C GLN A 69 13.79 -13.41 -7.09
N ILE A 70 14.07 -14.15 -6.01
CA ILE A 70 15.46 -14.56 -5.68
C ILE A 70 16.05 -15.44 -6.78
N ARG A 71 15.30 -16.42 -7.27
CA ARG A 71 15.73 -17.28 -8.39
C ARG A 71 15.95 -16.52 -9.70
N ALA A 72 15.18 -15.46 -9.92
CA ALA A 72 15.34 -14.55 -11.06
C ALA A 72 16.55 -13.61 -10.92
N GLY A 73 17.29 -13.66 -9.79
CA GLY A 73 18.47 -12.83 -9.57
C GLY A 73 18.19 -11.46 -8.97
N ILE A 74 16.96 -11.17 -8.53
CA ILE A 74 16.63 -9.89 -7.89
C ILE A 74 17.40 -9.74 -6.57
N ASP A 75 18.03 -8.59 -6.37
CA ASP A 75 18.85 -8.29 -5.20
C ASP A 75 18.02 -7.93 -3.97
N ILE A 76 16.93 -7.16 -4.18
CA ILE A 76 16.06 -6.65 -3.13
C ILE A 76 14.62 -7.06 -3.49
N PRO A 77 14.17 -8.27 -3.09
CA PRO A 77 12.81 -8.74 -3.35
C PRO A 77 11.77 -8.01 -2.48
N THR A 78 10.49 -8.18 -2.84
CA THR A 78 9.31 -7.76 -2.06
C THR A 78 8.49 -8.96 -1.63
N ASP A 79 7.53 -8.78 -0.71
CA ASP A 79 6.53 -9.79 -0.35
C ASP A 79 5.48 -10.02 -1.44
N GLY A 80 5.55 -9.26 -2.55
CA GLY A 80 4.61 -9.32 -3.66
C GLY A 80 3.24 -8.75 -3.34
N GLU A 81 3.06 -8.13 -2.17
CA GLU A 81 1.79 -7.55 -1.70
C GLU A 81 0.65 -8.57 -1.67
N VAL A 82 0.99 -9.83 -1.41
CA VAL A 82 0.03 -10.95 -1.51
C VAL A 82 -1.13 -10.86 -0.54
N ARG A 83 -0.99 -10.10 0.55
CA ARG A 83 -2.03 -9.84 1.57
C ARG A 83 -3.00 -8.73 1.19
N ARG A 84 -2.65 -7.93 0.20
CA ARG A 84 -3.33 -6.68 -0.12
C ARG A 84 -4.32 -6.88 -1.27
N GLU A 85 -5.60 -6.64 -1.01
CA GLU A 85 -6.61 -6.60 -2.07
C GLU A 85 -6.44 -5.39 -3.00
N ASN A 86 -5.97 -4.32 -2.41
CA ASN A 86 -5.58 -3.07 -3.05
C ASN A 86 -4.44 -2.47 -2.22
N TYR A 87 -3.33 -2.10 -2.84
CA TYR A 87 -2.13 -1.64 -2.14
C TYR A 87 -2.36 -0.37 -1.31
N ILE A 88 -3.39 0.43 -1.61
CA ILE A 88 -3.75 1.63 -0.87
C ILE A 88 -4.74 1.31 0.24
N HIS A 89 -5.88 0.67 -0.12
CA HIS A 89 -6.97 0.40 0.81
C HIS A 89 -6.54 -0.52 1.95
N TYR A 90 -5.66 -1.47 1.68
CA TYR A 90 -5.08 -2.33 2.72
C TYR A 90 -4.48 -1.52 3.86
N HIS A 91 -3.68 -0.50 3.55
CA HIS A 91 -3.08 0.37 4.56
C HIS A 91 -4.12 1.22 5.29
N CYS A 92 -5.10 1.77 4.57
CA CYS A 92 -6.17 2.56 5.16
C CYS A 92 -7.03 1.75 6.16
N ARG A 93 -7.16 0.43 5.99
CA ARG A 93 -7.90 -0.45 6.92
C ARG A 93 -7.28 -0.54 8.30
N HIS A 94 -5.99 -0.28 8.42
CA HIS A 94 -5.25 -0.31 9.67
C HIS A 94 -5.21 1.05 10.39
N LEU A 95 -5.82 2.07 9.79
CA LEU A 95 -5.91 3.41 10.34
C LEU A 95 -7.33 3.71 10.79
N SER A 96 -7.48 4.47 11.88
CA SER A 96 -8.78 5.02 12.27
C SER A 96 -9.20 6.10 11.28
N GLY A 97 -10.50 6.41 11.25
CA GLY A 97 -11.05 7.49 10.42
C GLY A 97 -11.58 7.02 9.07
N PHE A 98 -11.17 5.86 8.58
CA PHE A 98 -11.66 5.30 7.31
C PHE A 98 -12.87 4.38 7.53
N ASP A 99 -13.91 4.58 6.72
CA ASP A 99 -15.12 3.75 6.68
C ASP A 99 -15.17 2.95 5.38
N PHE A 100 -15.12 1.63 5.51
CA PHE A 100 -15.22 0.67 4.42
C PHE A 100 -16.62 0.02 4.32
N SER A 101 -17.50 0.33 5.27
CA SER A 101 -18.86 -0.22 5.29
C SER A 101 -19.81 0.59 4.40
N LYS A 102 -19.60 1.91 4.33
CA LYS A 102 -20.37 2.82 3.51
C LYS A 102 -19.44 3.59 2.57
N LEU A 103 -19.28 3.05 1.36
CA LEU A 103 -18.48 3.67 0.31
C LEU A 103 -19.18 4.90 -0.25
N GLU A 104 -18.39 5.88 -0.71
CA GLU A 104 -18.87 7.09 -1.36
C GLU A 104 -18.60 7.05 -2.86
N HIS A 105 -19.63 7.35 -3.65
CA HIS A 105 -19.49 7.47 -5.08
C HIS A 105 -18.66 8.71 -5.45
N ARG A 106 -17.66 8.53 -6.31
CA ARG A 106 -16.80 9.62 -6.81
C ARG A 106 -16.55 9.47 -8.30
N ILE A 107 -16.54 10.63 -8.95
CA ILE A 107 -16.09 10.80 -10.33
C ILE A 107 -14.64 11.28 -10.24
N LEU A 108 -13.74 10.56 -10.88
CA LEU A 108 -12.30 10.77 -10.79
C LEU A 108 -11.71 11.15 -12.14
N ARG A 109 -10.58 11.87 -12.11
CA ARG A 109 -9.81 12.23 -13.31
C ARG A 109 -10.64 12.94 -14.37
N ASP A 110 -11.29 14.03 -13.97
CA ASP A 110 -12.11 14.86 -14.87
C ASP A 110 -13.19 14.07 -15.66
N GLY A 111 -13.80 13.10 -14.98
CA GLY A 111 -14.84 12.27 -15.58
C GLY A 111 -14.34 11.02 -16.32
N ALA A 112 -13.05 10.72 -16.26
CA ALA A 112 -12.49 9.57 -16.97
C ALA A 112 -12.99 8.22 -16.42
N TYR A 113 -13.33 8.15 -15.14
CA TYR A 113 -14.02 7.01 -14.56
C TYR A 113 -14.71 7.36 -13.23
N GLU A 114 -15.69 6.57 -12.89
CA GLU A 114 -16.45 6.66 -11.63
C GLU A 114 -16.30 5.37 -10.81
N THR A 115 -16.29 5.51 -9.50
CA THR A 115 -16.17 4.37 -8.58
C THR A 115 -16.66 4.73 -7.19
N ASP A 116 -16.94 3.70 -6.38
CA ASP A 116 -17.25 3.86 -4.97
C ASP A 116 -15.97 3.67 -4.14
N LEU A 117 -15.61 4.66 -3.35
CA LEU A 117 -14.38 4.71 -2.58
C LEU A 117 -14.64 4.60 -1.07
N PRO A 118 -13.69 4.06 -0.29
CA PRO A 118 -13.71 4.19 1.17
C PRO A 118 -13.75 5.65 1.57
N ALA A 119 -14.51 5.97 2.62
CA ALA A 119 -14.72 7.33 3.06
C ALA A 119 -13.94 7.66 4.33
N ILE A 120 -13.37 8.86 4.40
CA ILE A 120 -12.81 9.44 5.62
C ILE A 120 -13.95 10.14 6.34
N ARG A 121 -14.32 9.67 7.55
CA ARG A 121 -15.47 10.18 8.31
C ARG A 121 -15.13 10.69 9.70
N SER A 122 -13.89 10.54 10.14
CA SER A 122 -13.39 11.09 11.41
C SER A 122 -11.88 11.30 11.32
N ASP A 123 -11.28 11.79 12.41
CA ASP A 123 -9.83 12.01 12.44
C ASP A 123 -9.05 10.72 12.13
N ILE A 124 -8.10 10.84 11.20
CA ILE A 124 -7.17 9.77 10.86
C ILE A 124 -6.15 9.67 11.97
N SER A 125 -6.00 8.47 12.50
CA SER A 125 -4.97 8.17 13.49
C SER A 125 -4.46 6.75 13.37
N HIS A 126 -3.30 6.55 13.94
CA HIS A 126 -2.68 5.23 14.04
C HIS A 126 -3.37 4.43 15.15
N SER A 127 -3.80 3.21 14.86
CA SER A 127 -4.58 2.36 15.79
C SER A 127 -3.73 1.65 16.85
N GLY A 128 -2.55 2.17 17.17
CA GLY A 128 -1.67 1.66 18.26
C GLY A 128 -0.40 0.98 17.78
N SER A 129 -0.43 -0.27 17.35
CA SER A 129 0.77 -0.97 16.84
C SER A 129 0.93 -0.78 15.33
N ALA A 130 2.18 -0.60 14.87
CA ALA A 130 2.49 -0.52 13.46
C ALA A 130 2.22 -1.87 12.77
N TYR A 131 1.14 -1.93 11.98
CA TYR A 131 0.74 -3.14 11.24
C TYR A 131 1.80 -3.57 10.23
N SER A 132 2.46 -2.61 9.59
CA SER A 132 3.51 -2.86 8.59
C SER A 132 4.69 -3.66 9.16
N VAL A 133 5.00 -3.48 10.44
CA VAL A 133 6.07 -4.20 11.12
C VAL A 133 5.80 -5.70 11.20
N SER A 134 4.55 -6.10 11.46
CA SER A 134 4.16 -7.52 11.50
C SER A 134 4.34 -8.16 10.13
N ASP A 135 3.83 -7.51 9.09
CA ASP A 135 3.93 -8.00 7.71
C ASP A 135 5.38 -8.09 7.24
N PHE A 136 6.17 -7.02 7.50
CA PHE A 136 7.58 -7.01 7.19
C PHE A 136 8.34 -8.15 7.88
N LYS A 137 8.18 -8.29 9.19
CA LYS A 137 8.88 -9.34 9.96
C LYS A 137 8.50 -10.75 9.48
N THR A 138 7.23 -10.97 9.14
CA THR A 138 6.77 -12.24 8.60
C THR A 138 7.43 -12.51 7.25
N ALA A 139 7.40 -11.55 6.32
CA ALA A 139 8.01 -11.70 5.02
C ALA A 139 9.55 -11.82 5.08
N GLN A 140 10.21 -11.01 5.93
CA GLN A 140 11.68 -11.05 6.06
C GLN A 140 12.18 -12.42 6.56
N LYS A 141 11.44 -13.11 7.43
CA LYS A 141 11.79 -14.49 7.85
C LYS A 141 11.76 -15.51 6.70
N LEU A 142 11.02 -15.21 5.65
CA LEU A 142 10.89 -16.07 4.46
C LEU A 142 11.98 -15.83 3.41
N SER A 143 12.75 -14.73 3.55
CA SER A 143 13.75 -14.29 2.58
C SER A 143 15.17 -14.47 3.09
N SER A 144 16.05 -14.97 2.23
CA SER A 144 17.51 -14.97 2.45
C SER A 144 18.18 -13.63 2.13
N LYS A 145 17.44 -12.68 1.52
CA LYS A 145 17.91 -11.35 1.15
C LYS A 145 17.14 -10.28 1.93
N PRO A 146 17.69 -9.05 2.12
CA PRO A 146 16.92 -7.94 2.65
C PRO A 146 15.70 -7.66 1.78
N LEU A 147 14.52 -7.54 2.39
CA LEU A 147 13.29 -7.21 1.69
C LEU A 147 13.07 -5.71 1.61
N LYS A 148 12.41 -5.28 0.53
CA LYS A 148 11.82 -3.97 0.40
C LYS A 148 10.35 -4.03 0.85
N PHE A 149 9.94 -3.09 1.70
CA PHE A 149 8.55 -2.89 2.07
C PHE A 149 7.96 -1.69 1.32
N THR A 150 6.75 -1.83 0.79
CA THR A 150 6.06 -0.80 0.01
C THR A 150 4.91 -0.20 0.82
N LEU A 151 4.76 1.13 0.75
CA LEU A 151 3.70 1.91 1.39
C LEU A 151 3.10 2.87 0.36
N PRO A 152 1.80 3.14 0.38
CA PRO A 152 1.23 4.20 -0.44
C PRO A 152 1.63 5.58 0.09
N GLY A 153 1.82 6.54 -0.81
CA GLY A 153 2.06 7.93 -0.44
C GLY A 153 0.77 8.66 -0.05
N PRO A 154 0.88 9.76 0.72
CA PRO A 154 -0.27 10.50 1.23
C PRO A 154 -1.17 11.08 0.14
N LEU A 155 -0.61 11.56 -0.96
CA LEU A 155 -1.40 12.07 -2.10
C LEU A 155 -2.18 10.96 -2.78
N THR A 156 -1.56 9.78 -2.92
CA THR A 156 -2.21 8.62 -3.51
C THR A 156 -3.38 8.13 -2.64
N ILE A 157 -3.23 8.12 -1.33
CA ILE A 157 -4.35 7.80 -0.41
C ILE A 157 -5.46 8.83 -0.56
N MET A 158 -5.12 10.13 -0.54
CA MET A 158 -6.09 11.21 -0.64
C MET A 158 -6.88 11.18 -1.96
N ASP A 159 -6.25 10.77 -3.07
CA ASP A 159 -6.90 10.70 -4.40
C ASP A 159 -7.77 9.45 -4.58
N THR A 160 -7.57 8.44 -3.77
CA THR A 160 -8.27 7.14 -3.86
C THR A 160 -9.20 6.85 -2.68
N THR A 161 -9.47 7.86 -1.88
CA THR A 161 -10.44 7.84 -0.77
C THR A 161 -11.35 9.06 -0.86
N ALA A 162 -12.54 8.98 -0.27
CA ALA A 162 -13.50 10.10 -0.26
C ALA A 162 -13.37 10.88 1.04
N ASP A 163 -12.86 12.10 0.99
CA ASP A 163 -12.88 12.99 2.14
C ASP A 163 -14.31 13.45 2.41
N CYS A 164 -14.86 13.08 3.57
CA CYS A 164 -16.16 13.46 4.09
C CYS A 164 -16.04 14.12 5.47
N PHE A 165 -14.83 14.48 5.90
CA PHE A 165 -14.59 15.00 7.24
C PHE A 165 -13.70 16.24 7.29
N TYR A 166 -12.56 16.24 6.60
CA TYR A 166 -11.60 17.33 6.71
C TYR A 166 -12.02 18.57 5.91
N ASP A 167 -12.53 18.38 4.70
CA ASP A 167 -12.84 19.43 3.72
C ASP A 167 -11.70 20.46 3.56
N ASP A 168 -10.48 19.99 3.76
CA ASP A 168 -9.22 20.75 3.72
C ASP A 168 -8.10 19.83 3.23
N ARG A 169 -7.82 19.86 1.92
CA ARG A 169 -6.82 19.01 1.29
C ARG A 169 -5.41 19.17 1.87
N PRO A 170 -4.88 20.37 2.13
CA PRO A 170 -3.61 20.56 2.81
C PRO A 170 -3.55 19.91 4.19
N ARG A 171 -4.59 20.10 5.00
CA ARG A 171 -4.69 19.50 6.33
C ARG A 171 -4.74 17.98 6.26
N LEU A 172 -5.59 17.43 5.40
CA LEU A 172 -5.70 15.98 5.18
C LEU A 172 -4.36 15.39 4.75
N ASN A 173 -3.69 16.02 3.78
CA ASN A 173 -2.38 15.56 3.31
C ASN A 173 -1.34 15.52 4.42
N LYS A 174 -1.31 16.56 5.27
CA LYS A 174 -0.40 16.62 6.42
C LYS A 174 -0.66 15.47 7.40
N VAL A 175 -1.92 15.24 7.76
CA VAL A 175 -2.29 14.14 8.69
C VAL A 175 -1.92 12.78 8.13
N LEU A 176 -2.17 12.54 6.83
CA LEU A 176 -1.77 11.30 6.16
C LEU A 176 -0.25 11.14 6.14
N ALA A 177 0.50 12.20 5.81
CA ALA A 177 1.96 12.17 5.81
C ALA A 177 2.53 11.85 7.20
N GLU A 178 2.01 12.49 8.25
CA GLU A 178 2.42 12.22 9.63
C GLU A 178 2.09 10.79 10.06
N THR A 179 0.97 10.25 9.61
CA THR A 179 0.54 8.89 9.93
C THR A 179 1.42 7.85 9.23
N ILE A 180 1.69 8.03 7.94
CA ILE A 180 2.59 7.14 7.19
C ILE A 180 4.03 7.23 7.73
N ASN A 181 4.48 8.42 8.13
CA ASN A 181 5.80 8.58 8.71
C ASN A 181 5.99 7.74 9.98
N LYS A 182 4.95 7.56 10.79
CA LYS A 182 5.00 6.66 11.96
C LYS A 182 5.23 5.20 11.55
N GLU A 183 4.58 4.74 10.46
CA GLU A 183 4.82 3.39 9.91
C GLU A 183 6.25 3.25 9.37
N ILE A 184 6.77 4.27 8.68
CA ILE A 184 8.14 4.27 8.16
C ILE A 184 9.14 4.16 9.31
N LEU A 185 8.99 4.98 10.35
CA LEU A 185 9.88 4.93 11.51
C LEU A 185 9.83 3.57 12.22
N ALA A 186 8.64 3.02 12.40
CA ALA A 186 8.47 1.70 13.00
C ALA A 186 9.10 0.57 12.15
N LEU A 187 9.04 0.66 10.83
CA LEU A 187 9.72 -0.26 9.91
C LEU A 187 11.25 -0.15 10.04
N VAL A 188 11.78 1.07 10.14
CA VAL A 188 13.22 1.31 10.37
C VAL A 188 13.66 0.69 11.69
N ASP A 189 12.92 0.93 12.77
CA ASP A 189 13.20 0.36 14.10
C ASP A 189 13.11 -1.18 14.09
N ALA A 190 12.26 -1.74 13.23
CA ALA A 190 12.15 -3.19 13.01
C ALA A 190 13.27 -3.77 12.15
N GLY A 191 14.19 -2.94 11.63
CA GLY A 191 15.34 -3.34 10.82
C GLY A 191 15.07 -3.40 9.31
N CYS A 192 13.98 -2.80 8.82
CA CYS A 192 13.71 -2.68 7.39
C CYS A 192 14.72 -1.72 6.75
N LYS A 193 15.51 -2.22 5.78
CA LYS A 193 16.57 -1.43 5.14
C LYS A 193 16.12 -0.74 3.85
N HIS A 194 15.03 -1.20 3.26
CA HIS A 194 14.52 -0.73 1.98
C HIS A 194 13.03 -0.45 2.11
N ILE A 195 12.65 0.80 2.03
CA ILE A 195 11.26 1.24 2.08
C ILE A 195 10.97 2.02 0.80
N GLN A 196 9.88 1.69 0.14
CA GLN A 196 9.36 2.40 -1.02
C GLN A 196 8.04 3.06 -0.64
N VAL A 197 7.93 4.35 -0.92
CA VAL A 197 6.66 5.08 -0.83
C VAL A 197 6.14 5.30 -2.25
N ASP A 198 5.00 4.68 -2.56
CA ASP A 198 4.39 4.72 -3.88
C ASP A 198 3.53 5.97 -4.04
N GLU A 199 4.00 6.89 -4.88
CA GLU A 199 3.32 8.15 -5.15
C GLU A 199 3.20 8.42 -6.66
N PRO A 200 2.41 7.60 -7.40
CA PRO A 200 2.25 7.73 -8.85
C PRO A 200 1.59 9.05 -9.27
N LEU A 201 0.97 9.78 -8.34
CA LEU A 201 0.40 11.09 -8.61
C LEU A 201 1.46 12.15 -8.94
N PHE A 202 2.70 11.99 -8.50
CA PHE A 202 3.78 12.91 -8.85
C PHE A 202 3.99 13.02 -10.37
N ALA A 203 3.80 11.94 -11.09
CA ALA A 203 3.89 11.94 -12.55
C ALA A 203 2.70 12.64 -13.24
N ARG A 204 1.57 12.82 -12.53
CA ARG A 204 0.33 13.37 -13.09
C ARG A 204 0.03 14.80 -12.66
N GLN A 205 0.52 15.22 -11.49
CA GLN A 205 0.18 16.50 -10.86
C GLN A 205 1.43 17.33 -10.55
N VAL A 206 2.28 17.53 -11.53
CA VAL A 206 3.56 18.29 -11.39
C VAL A 206 3.34 19.67 -10.76
N MET A 207 2.23 20.35 -11.06
CA MET A 207 1.92 21.67 -10.52
C MET A 207 1.52 21.66 -9.04
N THR A 208 0.93 20.58 -8.54
CA THR A 208 0.49 20.46 -7.13
C THR A 208 1.68 20.28 -6.19
N LEU A 209 2.78 19.71 -6.67
CA LEU A 209 3.98 19.46 -5.89
C LEU A 209 4.70 20.74 -5.44
N CYS A 210 4.68 21.79 -6.25
CA CYS A 210 5.25 23.08 -5.88
C CYS A 210 4.51 23.73 -4.70
N TYR A 211 3.24 23.41 -4.49
CA TYR A 211 2.42 23.96 -3.40
C TYR A 211 2.54 23.21 -2.08
N LEU A 212 2.91 21.94 -2.08
CA LEU A 212 2.90 21.09 -0.89
C LEU A 212 4.17 21.22 -0.03
N GLY A 213 5.11 22.10 -0.44
CA GLY A 213 6.28 22.48 0.36
C GLY A 213 6.91 21.31 1.12
N LEU A 214 7.43 20.30 0.38
CA LEU A 214 8.24 19.25 0.97
C LEU A 214 9.56 19.83 1.53
N LYS A 215 9.44 20.61 2.61
CA LYS A 215 10.56 20.89 3.50
C LYS A 215 10.69 19.69 4.43
N GLY A 216 11.31 18.64 3.91
CA GLY A 216 11.69 17.49 4.70
C GLY A 216 12.83 17.83 5.66
N SER A 217 12.75 17.33 6.88
CA SER A 217 13.90 17.15 7.73
C SER A 217 14.85 16.13 7.05
N THR A 218 16.11 16.44 7.04
CA THR A 218 17.17 15.95 6.15
C THR A 218 17.70 14.55 6.46
N ASP A 219 17.06 13.70 7.28
CA ASP A 219 17.66 12.46 7.77
C ASP A 219 17.00 11.15 7.33
N VAL A 220 15.97 11.20 6.50
CA VAL A 220 15.39 10.00 5.89
C VAL A 220 15.44 10.15 4.37
N PHE A 221 16.32 9.41 3.71
CA PHE A 221 16.32 9.28 2.25
C PHE A 221 15.09 8.49 1.82
N ILE A 222 13.98 9.17 1.60
CA ILE A 222 12.82 8.61 0.93
C ILE A 222 13.18 8.56 -0.55
N LYS A 223 13.46 7.38 -1.07
CA LYS A 223 13.65 7.18 -2.51
C LYS A 223 12.27 7.18 -3.17
N PHE A 224 11.84 8.32 -3.69
CA PHE A 224 10.66 8.38 -4.55
C PHE A 224 11.00 7.70 -5.87
N GLN A 225 10.25 6.66 -6.21
CA GLN A 225 10.30 6.05 -7.52
C GLN A 225 9.13 6.63 -8.32
N ILE A 226 9.44 7.51 -9.29
CA ILE A 226 8.49 8.00 -10.28
C ILE A 226 8.36 6.88 -11.32
N GLN A 227 7.15 6.38 -11.52
CA GLN A 227 6.80 5.47 -12.63
C GLN A 227 6.44 6.27 -13.87
#